data_67b03b9b7f37ccee9eda8d5d97c777a6
#
_entry.id   67b03b9b7f37ccee9eda8d5d97c777a6
#
_cell.length_a   1.000
_cell.length_b   1.000
_cell.length_c   1.000
_cell.angle_alpha   90.00
_cell.angle_beta   90.00
_cell.angle_gamma   90.00
#
_symmetry.space_group_name_H-M   'P 1'
#
loop_
_entity.id
_entity.type
_entity.pdbx_description
1 polymer ?
#
loop_
_entity_poly.entity_id
_entity_poly.type
_entity_poly.pdbx_seq_one_letter_code
_entity_poly.pdbx_strand_id
1 'polypeptide(L)'
;MSGFEFHPTTRVIFGESCIDQVGAIAKELGSTRTLLVTDPGIVKAGYCERVKNSLHKQALEVLEYAEVVENPTDLQVQKAAEFARSNSPIDLIIGLGGGSPMDVAKGTNFLLTNGGRMEDYRGFNKATKPM
;
A
#
# COMPACT_ATOMS: atom_id res chain seq x y z
N MET A 1 23.72 -16.69 27.59
CA MET A 1 22.44 -16.55 26.97
C MET A 1 22.62 -15.91 25.63
N SER A 2 22.11 -16.53 24.67
CA SER A 2 21.90 -15.81 23.46
C SER A 2 20.71 -14.89 23.67
N GLY A 3 20.94 -13.62 23.68
CA GLY A 3 19.85 -12.66 23.56
C GLY A 3 19.27 -12.71 22.17
N PHE A 4 18.24 -11.97 21.94
CA PHE A 4 17.79 -11.68 20.58
C PHE A 4 17.77 -10.17 20.39
N GLU A 5 18.02 -9.77 19.17
CA GLU A 5 17.89 -8.37 18.77
C GLU A 5 16.57 -8.18 18.06
N PHE A 6 15.87 -7.13 18.44
CA PHE A 6 14.65 -6.70 17.75
C PHE A 6 14.91 -5.40 17.02
N HIS A 7 14.86 -5.48 15.70
CA HIS A 7 14.98 -4.31 14.85
C HIS A 7 13.62 -4.03 14.20
N PRO A 8 12.87 -3.06 14.72
CA PRO A 8 11.61 -2.71 14.07
C PRO A 8 11.91 -2.18 12.66
N THR A 9 11.38 -2.87 11.66
CA THR A 9 11.52 -2.48 10.27
C THR A 9 10.49 -1.43 9.89
N THR A 10 9.45 -1.26 10.71
CA THR A 10 8.37 -0.32 10.45
C THR A 10 8.64 0.99 11.18
N ARG A 11 8.75 2.06 10.41
CA ARG A 11 8.82 3.42 10.94
C ARG A 11 7.40 3.91 11.22
N VAL A 12 7.18 4.45 12.42
CA VAL A 12 5.88 5.00 12.83
C VAL A 12 6.01 6.50 13.00
N ILE A 13 5.12 7.25 12.37
CA ILE A 13 5.01 8.70 12.51
C ILE A 13 3.63 8.99 13.07
N PHE A 14 3.60 9.66 14.19
CA PHE A 14 2.37 9.99 14.91
C PHE A 14 2.32 11.48 15.23
N GLY A 15 1.19 12.11 14.99
CA GLY A 15 1.00 13.52 15.31
C GLY A 15 -0.12 14.14 14.48
N GLU A 16 -0.51 15.34 14.85
CA GLU A 16 -1.50 16.12 14.11
C GLU A 16 -1.03 16.39 12.69
N SER A 17 -1.91 16.19 11.73
CA SER A 17 -1.65 16.46 10.31
C SER A 17 -0.41 15.75 9.73
N CYS A 18 0.06 14.68 10.38
CA CYS A 18 1.23 13.96 9.88
C CYS A 18 0.99 13.31 8.50
N ILE A 19 -0.28 13.13 8.10
CA ILE A 19 -0.65 12.67 6.75
C ILE A 19 -0.07 13.57 5.66
N ASP A 20 0.12 14.85 5.93
CA ASP A 20 0.65 15.79 4.95
C ASP A 20 2.16 15.58 4.68
N GLN A 21 2.82 14.74 5.47
CA GLN A 21 4.23 14.36 5.27
C GLN A 21 4.42 13.18 4.31
N VAL A 22 3.33 12.58 3.85
CA VAL A 22 3.42 11.33 3.06
C VAL A 22 4.23 11.53 1.78
N GLY A 23 4.10 12.68 1.13
CA GLY A 23 4.87 12.99 -0.08
C GLY A 23 6.37 13.05 0.17
N ALA A 24 6.77 13.74 1.24
CA ALA A 24 8.19 13.84 1.62
C ALA A 24 8.77 12.47 1.97
N ILE A 25 8.00 11.63 2.67
CA ILE A 25 8.41 10.29 3.03
C ILE A 25 8.54 9.40 1.79
N ALA A 26 7.58 9.47 0.88
CA ALA A 26 7.63 8.72 -0.36
C ALA A 26 8.86 9.09 -1.20
N LYS A 27 9.18 10.37 -1.28
CA LYS A 27 10.38 10.85 -1.96
C LYS A 27 11.66 10.34 -1.29
N GLU A 28 11.70 10.38 0.05
CA GLU A 28 12.81 9.84 0.84
C GLU A 28 13.04 8.36 0.53
N LEU A 29 11.96 7.59 0.33
CA LEU A 29 12.01 6.17 -0.04
C LEU A 29 12.40 5.93 -1.51
N GLY A 30 12.56 7.00 -2.30
CA GLY A 30 12.93 6.88 -3.70
C GLY A 30 11.79 6.62 -4.65
N SER A 31 10.55 6.83 -4.23
CA SER A 31 9.38 6.61 -5.10
C SER A 31 9.33 7.62 -6.23
N THR A 32 8.87 7.17 -7.37
CA THR A 32 8.51 8.03 -8.51
C THR A 32 7.06 7.83 -8.91
N ARG A 33 6.51 6.64 -8.70
CA ARG A 33 5.16 6.30 -9.09
C ARG A 33 4.49 5.45 -8.01
N THR A 34 3.46 6.00 -7.39
CA THR A 34 2.81 5.46 -6.22
C THR A 34 1.41 4.94 -6.55
N LEU A 35 1.06 3.78 -6.03
CA LEU A 35 -0.32 3.29 -6.01
C LEU A 35 -0.94 3.62 -4.65
N LEU A 36 -2.02 4.36 -4.66
CA LEU A 36 -2.81 4.69 -3.48
C LEU A 36 -4.04 3.77 -3.43
N VAL A 37 -4.10 2.92 -2.42
CA VAL A 37 -5.19 1.96 -2.21
C VAL A 37 -6.07 2.47 -1.08
N THR A 38 -7.34 2.68 -1.36
CA THR A 38 -8.28 3.27 -0.40
C THR A 38 -9.72 2.80 -0.67
N ASP A 39 -10.65 3.29 0.12
CA ASP A 39 -12.06 3.01 -0.04
C ASP A 39 -12.87 4.27 -0.38
N PRO A 40 -14.11 4.12 -0.88
CA PRO A 40 -14.93 5.27 -1.26
C PRO A 40 -15.23 6.23 -0.09
N GLY A 41 -15.34 5.72 1.13
CA GLY A 41 -15.60 6.54 2.31
C GLY A 41 -14.45 7.47 2.63
N ILE A 42 -13.22 6.99 2.50
CA ILE A 42 -12.01 7.79 2.70
C ILE A 42 -11.88 8.85 1.61
N VAL A 43 -12.20 8.51 0.37
CA VAL A 43 -12.22 9.47 -0.74
C VAL A 43 -13.23 10.59 -0.43
N LYS A 44 -14.44 10.22 -0.05
CA LYS A 44 -15.50 11.17 0.29
C LYS A 44 -15.13 12.07 1.45
N ALA A 45 -14.40 11.56 2.42
CA ALA A 45 -13.94 12.33 3.59
C ALA A 45 -12.83 13.33 3.27
N GLY A 46 -12.24 13.29 2.07
CA GLY A 46 -11.21 14.24 1.61
C GLY A 46 -9.78 13.84 1.92
N TYR A 47 -9.54 12.74 2.59
CA TYR A 47 -8.18 12.31 2.94
C TYR A 47 -7.37 11.89 1.71
N CYS A 48 -8.03 11.29 0.74
CA CYS A 48 -7.37 10.88 -0.51
C CYS A 48 -6.76 12.07 -1.25
N GLU A 49 -7.50 13.17 -1.33
CA GLU A 49 -7.00 14.40 -1.95
C GLU A 49 -5.81 14.99 -1.19
N ARG A 50 -5.82 14.94 0.14
CA ARG A 50 -4.70 15.40 0.95
C ARG A 50 -3.43 14.60 0.64
N VAL A 51 -3.55 13.27 0.56
CA VAL A 51 -2.42 12.40 0.23
C VAL A 51 -1.92 12.68 -1.19
N LYS A 52 -2.83 12.76 -2.15
CA LYS A 52 -2.46 13.06 -3.55
C LYS A 52 -1.76 14.42 -3.67
N ASN A 53 -2.26 15.44 -3.01
CA ASN A 53 -1.64 16.76 -3.01
C ASN A 53 -0.23 16.72 -2.42
N SER A 54 -0.04 16.01 -1.31
CA SER A 54 1.28 15.83 -0.70
C SER A 54 2.26 15.17 -1.66
N LEU A 55 1.83 14.11 -2.34
CA LEU A 55 2.65 13.40 -3.33
C LEU A 55 2.97 14.28 -4.55
N HIS A 56 1.98 14.99 -5.06
CA HIS A 56 2.16 15.88 -6.21
C HIS A 56 3.11 17.04 -5.93
N LYS A 57 3.15 17.55 -4.69
CA LYS A 57 4.12 18.59 -4.29
C LYS A 57 5.56 18.11 -4.43
N GLN A 58 5.80 16.82 -4.37
CA GLN A 58 7.11 16.21 -4.56
C GLN A 58 7.33 15.73 -6.00
N ALA A 59 6.45 16.10 -6.92
CA ALA A 59 6.49 15.68 -8.33
C ALA A 59 6.38 14.15 -8.49
N LEU A 60 5.69 13.48 -7.58
CA LEU A 60 5.45 12.04 -7.65
C LEU A 60 4.14 11.77 -8.39
N GLU A 61 4.14 10.74 -9.24
CA GLU A 61 2.95 10.27 -9.92
C GLU A 61 2.12 9.39 -9.00
N VAL A 62 0.79 9.55 -9.02
CA VAL A 62 -0.13 8.82 -8.16
C VAL A 62 -1.20 8.13 -8.98
N LEU A 63 -1.36 6.83 -8.78
CA LEU A 63 -2.48 6.06 -9.27
C LEU A 63 -3.39 5.75 -8.09
N GLU A 64 -4.69 5.91 -8.27
CA GLU A 64 -5.67 5.67 -7.22
C GLU A 64 -6.46 4.40 -7.50
N TYR A 65 -6.53 3.51 -6.52
CA TYR A 65 -7.45 2.39 -6.50
C TYR A 65 -8.36 2.56 -5.27
N ALA A 66 -9.61 2.97 -5.51
CA ALA A 66 -10.54 3.37 -4.46
C ALA A 66 -11.76 2.43 -4.37
N GLU A 67 -11.59 1.18 -4.73
CA GLU A 67 -12.69 0.20 -4.79
C GLU A 67 -12.66 -0.81 -3.65
N VAL A 68 -11.91 -0.53 -2.58
CA VAL A 68 -11.85 -1.42 -1.43
C VAL A 68 -13.18 -1.40 -0.70
N VAL A 69 -13.69 -2.57 -0.35
CA VAL A 69 -14.88 -2.72 0.49
C VAL A 69 -14.49 -3.29 1.85
N GLU A 70 -15.39 -3.18 2.81
CA GLU A 70 -15.22 -3.76 4.14
C GLU A 70 -15.08 -5.28 4.04
N ASN A 71 -14.16 -5.85 4.85
CA ASN A 71 -13.84 -7.29 4.83
C ASN A 71 -13.49 -7.81 3.44
N PRO A 72 -12.40 -7.31 2.83
CA PRO A 72 -12.06 -7.66 1.47
C PRO A 72 -11.76 -9.17 1.31
N THR A 73 -12.21 -9.72 0.17
CA THR A 73 -11.94 -11.11 -0.20
C THR A 73 -10.65 -11.22 -1.00
N ASP A 74 -10.18 -12.46 -1.20
CA ASP A 74 -9.05 -12.75 -2.08
C ASP A 74 -9.28 -12.20 -3.50
N LEU A 75 -10.52 -12.22 -3.97
CA LEU A 75 -10.88 -11.69 -5.28
C LEU A 75 -10.65 -10.18 -5.36
N GLN A 76 -10.93 -9.45 -4.29
CA GLN A 76 -10.70 -8.01 -4.26
C GLN A 76 -9.21 -7.66 -4.24
N VAL A 77 -8.42 -8.41 -3.49
CA VAL A 77 -6.97 -8.28 -3.53
C VAL A 77 -6.44 -8.54 -4.93
N GLN A 78 -6.97 -9.56 -5.60
CA GLN A 78 -6.59 -9.88 -6.97
C GLN A 78 -6.94 -8.77 -7.95
N LYS A 79 -8.12 -8.16 -7.83
CA LYS A 79 -8.51 -7.02 -8.65
C LYS A 79 -7.56 -5.83 -8.48
N ALA A 80 -7.19 -5.54 -7.25
CA ALA A 80 -6.22 -4.47 -6.97
C ALA A 80 -4.85 -4.80 -7.57
N ALA A 81 -4.40 -6.04 -7.47
CA ALA A 81 -3.14 -6.49 -8.07
C ALA A 81 -3.19 -6.42 -9.61
N GLU A 82 -4.29 -6.77 -10.22
CA GLU A 82 -4.48 -6.65 -11.67
C GLU A 82 -4.44 -5.19 -12.12
N PHE A 83 -5.09 -4.31 -11.38
CA PHE A 83 -5.03 -2.87 -11.63
C PHE A 83 -3.58 -2.38 -11.56
N ALA A 84 -2.85 -2.79 -10.53
CA ALA A 84 -1.45 -2.41 -10.37
C ALA A 84 -0.58 -2.92 -11.52
N ARG A 85 -0.77 -4.17 -11.94
CA ARG A 85 -0.02 -4.76 -13.06
C ARG A 85 -0.30 -4.05 -14.37
N SER A 86 -1.56 -3.68 -14.61
CA SER A 86 -1.96 -2.97 -15.83
C SER A 86 -1.41 -1.55 -15.90
N ASN A 87 -1.01 -0.99 -14.76
CA ASN A 87 -0.50 0.36 -14.64
C ASN A 87 0.97 0.41 -14.21
N SER A 88 1.67 -0.71 -14.31
CA SER A 88 3.10 -0.79 -13.97
C SER A 88 3.95 0.14 -14.86
N PRO A 89 5.10 0.60 -14.37
CA PRO A 89 5.72 0.27 -13.08
C PRO A 89 5.11 1.04 -11.91
N ILE A 90 5.09 0.39 -10.75
CA ILE A 90 4.71 1.00 -9.47
C ILE A 90 5.82 0.67 -8.48
N ASP A 91 6.35 1.67 -7.81
CA ASP A 91 7.48 1.50 -6.89
C ASP A 91 7.14 1.73 -5.42
N LEU A 92 5.90 2.15 -5.14
CA LEU A 92 5.42 2.32 -3.77
C LEU A 92 3.92 2.09 -3.72
N ILE A 93 3.46 1.42 -2.67
CA ILE A 93 2.03 1.23 -2.41
C ILE A 93 1.69 1.87 -1.07
N ILE A 94 0.65 2.68 -1.06
CA ILE A 94 0.12 3.33 0.13
C ILE A 94 -1.29 2.81 0.39
N GLY A 95 -1.52 2.23 1.56
CA GLY A 95 -2.86 1.89 2.05
C GLY A 95 -3.39 3.04 2.91
N LEU A 96 -4.47 3.65 2.51
CA LEU A 96 -5.07 4.78 3.22
C LEU A 96 -6.45 4.43 3.73
N GLY A 97 -6.61 4.44 5.05
CA GLY A 97 -7.87 4.14 5.72
C GLY A 97 -7.70 3.21 6.90
N GLY A 98 -8.74 2.44 7.18
CA GLY A 98 -8.71 1.43 8.24
C GLY A 98 -8.06 0.13 7.80
N GLY A 99 -8.43 -0.97 8.45
CA GLY A 99 -7.84 -2.28 8.19
C GLY A 99 -8.06 -2.79 6.77
N SER A 100 -9.22 -2.54 6.17
CA SER A 100 -9.55 -3.08 4.84
C SER A 100 -8.63 -2.54 3.73
N PRO A 101 -8.44 -1.21 3.57
CA PRO A 101 -7.47 -0.71 2.60
C PRO A 101 -6.05 -1.15 2.89
N MET A 102 -5.65 -1.22 4.15
CA MET A 102 -4.31 -1.66 4.53
C MET A 102 -4.08 -3.12 4.16
N ASP A 103 -5.05 -3.98 4.40
CA ASP A 103 -4.95 -5.41 4.05
C ASP A 103 -4.89 -5.62 2.54
N VAL A 104 -5.70 -4.88 1.78
CA VAL A 104 -5.66 -4.94 0.31
C VAL A 104 -4.32 -4.43 -0.21
N ALA A 105 -3.79 -3.35 0.35
CA ALA A 105 -2.47 -2.83 -0.04
C ALA A 105 -1.37 -3.85 0.20
N LYS A 106 -1.37 -4.50 1.35
CA LYS A 106 -0.39 -5.56 1.69
C LYS A 106 -0.52 -6.75 0.75
N GLY A 107 -1.75 -7.22 0.51
CA GLY A 107 -1.99 -8.33 -0.41
C GLY A 107 -1.59 -8.00 -1.85
N THR A 108 -1.86 -6.79 -2.28
CA THR A 108 -1.45 -6.30 -3.61
C THR A 108 0.07 -6.32 -3.74
N ASN A 109 0.77 -5.78 -2.75
CA ASN A 109 2.23 -5.79 -2.74
C ASN A 109 2.78 -7.22 -2.79
N PHE A 110 2.19 -8.11 -2.00
CA PHE A 110 2.57 -9.52 -1.97
C PHE A 110 2.42 -10.17 -3.36
N LEU A 111 1.28 -9.98 -4.03
CA LEU A 111 1.03 -10.55 -5.35
C LEU A 111 1.88 -9.92 -6.45
N LEU A 112 2.16 -8.62 -6.38
CA LEU A 112 3.06 -7.97 -7.32
C LEU A 112 4.48 -8.52 -7.23
N THR A 113 4.92 -8.84 -6.01
CA THR A 113 6.26 -9.33 -5.75
C THR A 113 6.40 -10.83 -6.08
N ASN A 114 5.42 -11.64 -5.71
CA ASN A 114 5.46 -13.10 -5.81
C ASN A 114 4.69 -13.68 -7.00
N GLY A 115 3.77 -12.91 -7.57
CA GLY A 115 2.91 -13.39 -8.67
C GLY A 115 1.75 -14.26 -8.19
N GLY A 116 0.92 -14.72 -9.12
CA GLY A 116 -0.16 -15.65 -8.81
C GLY A 116 -1.36 -15.04 -8.11
N ARG A 117 -2.05 -15.87 -7.35
CA ARG A 117 -3.24 -15.53 -6.59
C ARG A 117 -2.99 -15.77 -5.10
N MET A 118 -3.76 -15.10 -4.23
CA MET A 118 -3.65 -15.30 -2.79
C MET A 118 -3.84 -16.76 -2.38
N GLU A 119 -4.74 -17.47 -3.02
CA GLU A 119 -5.01 -18.87 -2.73
C GLU A 119 -3.81 -19.79 -2.97
N ASP A 120 -2.88 -19.39 -3.85
CA ASP A 120 -1.65 -20.13 -4.15
C ASP A 120 -0.66 -20.14 -2.99
N TYR A 121 -0.86 -19.23 -2.01
CA TYR A 121 0.07 -19.02 -0.91
C TYR A 121 -0.46 -19.49 0.45
N ARG A 122 -1.50 -20.31 0.44
CA ARG A 122 -1.99 -20.95 1.66
C ARG A 122 -1.00 -21.99 2.12
N GLY A 123 -0.52 -21.86 3.36
CA GLY A 123 0.46 -22.77 3.96
C GLY A 123 1.82 -22.11 4.16
N PHE A 124 2.78 -22.90 4.61
CA PHE A 124 4.13 -22.43 4.93
C PHE A 124 5.03 -22.38 3.69
N ASN A 125 5.92 -21.42 3.66
CA ASN A 125 6.99 -21.32 2.64
C ASN A 125 6.48 -21.22 1.19
N LYS A 126 5.33 -20.65 0.98
CA LYS A 126 4.79 -20.46 -0.38
C LYS A 126 5.32 -19.18 -1.02
N ALA A 127 5.51 -18.12 -0.23
CA ALA A 127 6.09 -16.88 -0.73
C ALA A 127 7.62 -16.97 -0.63
N THR A 128 8.31 -16.66 -1.71
CA THR A 128 9.77 -16.80 -1.81
C THR A 128 10.50 -15.48 -2.03
N LYS A 129 9.77 -14.42 -2.36
CA LYS A 129 10.37 -13.11 -2.61
C LYS A 129 9.98 -12.13 -1.51
N PRO A 130 10.90 -11.28 -1.03
CA PRO A 130 10.57 -10.22 -0.07
C PRO A 130 9.67 -9.17 -0.72
N MET A 131 8.81 -8.57 0.12
CA MET A 131 7.97 -7.45 -0.30
C MET A 131 8.73 -6.11 -0.23
#